data_f5c09ef3c8a876f2cbbd662279bef678
#
_entry.id   f5c09ef3c8a876f2cbbd662279bef678
#
_cell.length_a   1.000
_cell.length_b   1.000
_cell.length_c   1.000
_cell.angle_alpha   90.00
_cell.angle_beta   90.00
_cell.angle_gamma   90.00
#
_symmetry.space_group_name_H-M   'P 1'
#
loop_
_entity.id
_entity.type
_entity.pdbx_description
1 polymer ?
#
loop_
_entity_poly.entity_id
_entity_poly.type
_entity_poly.pdbx_seq_one_letter_code
_entity_poly.pdbx_strand_id
1 'polypeptide(L)'
;MMNISRRAICGAALLVATSPLSFHALAKPTAPKIRVGVLKFGTVNWELDTIKHNQFDAASGIDVEIVYFAGEDATNVAMLAGDLNIIVSDWLWVSRQRSQGADLTLAPYSTAVGAIMVKEDAPIRAIPDLAGKKIGVTGGPLDKSWLLIQGLARRDHKIDLTRESEVVFGAPPLLSEKAVSGELDAVLNFWHFCARLEVNGFRRLIGADDAAKALGASGPVSALGYVFHEKWANENPDLVMNFLRASGEAKKLLARSDAEWQRLAPIVRAEGRELEMLRDRYREGIPNRPLAEEERDAAKLYEILAELGGEKLVGEARQMAPGTFWALKK
;
A
#
# COMPACT_ATOMS: atom_id res chain seq x y z
N MET A 1 -39.36 75.27 -72.07
CA MET A 1 -38.22 75.01 -71.14
C MET A 1 -38.52 73.73 -70.49
N MET A 2 -37.69 72.72 -70.66
CA MET A 2 -38.00 71.33 -70.53
C MET A 2 -37.72 70.81 -69.09
N ASN A 3 -38.69 70.11 -68.57
CA ASN A 3 -38.53 69.38 -67.35
C ASN A 3 -38.19 67.90 -67.65
N ILE A 4 -37.06 67.41 -67.13
CA ILE A 4 -36.63 66.02 -67.27
C ILE A 4 -36.93 65.27 -65.95
N SER A 5 -37.77 64.27 -66.11
CA SER A 5 -38.11 63.31 -65.06
C SER A 5 -36.95 62.35 -64.81
N ARG A 6 -36.65 62.12 -63.54
CA ARG A 6 -35.72 61.04 -63.08
C ARG A 6 -36.51 59.84 -62.57
N ARG A 7 -36.36 58.72 -63.25
CA ARG A 7 -36.90 57.41 -62.81
C ARG A 7 -36.02 56.85 -61.70
N ALA A 8 -36.65 56.53 -60.61
CA ALA A 8 -36.06 55.80 -59.51
C ALA A 8 -35.99 54.32 -59.85
N ILE A 9 -34.79 53.70 -59.70
CA ILE A 9 -34.56 52.28 -59.81
C ILE A 9 -34.48 51.72 -58.35
N CYS A 10 -35.49 50.95 -57.98
CA CYS A 10 -35.44 50.18 -56.71
C CYS A 10 -34.54 48.97 -56.88
N GLY A 11 -33.36 48.99 -56.23
CA GLY A 11 -32.53 47.80 -56.05
C GLY A 11 -32.89 47.07 -54.79
N ALA A 12 -33.40 45.88 -54.94
CA ALA A 12 -33.64 44.95 -53.77
C ALA A 12 -32.30 44.33 -53.35
N ALA A 13 -31.79 44.75 -52.23
CA ALA A 13 -30.66 44.09 -51.58
C ALA A 13 -31.12 42.85 -50.81
N LEU A 14 -30.75 41.63 -51.25
CA LEU A 14 -30.89 40.39 -50.49
C LEU A 14 -29.85 40.39 -49.36
N LEU A 15 -30.31 40.57 -48.13
CA LEU A 15 -29.54 40.31 -46.92
C LEU A 15 -29.48 38.80 -46.69
N VAL A 16 -28.37 38.16 -47.05
CA VAL A 16 -28.04 36.78 -46.62
C VAL A 16 -27.59 36.87 -45.17
N ALA A 17 -28.49 36.49 -44.25
CA ALA A 17 -28.18 36.32 -42.84
C ALA A 17 -27.31 35.06 -42.68
N THR A 18 -26.00 35.20 -42.59
CA THR A 18 -25.07 34.14 -42.19
C THR A 18 -25.15 34.00 -40.66
N SER A 19 -25.96 33.06 -40.17
CA SER A 19 -25.96 32.68 -38.77
C SER A 19 -24.63 31.98 -38.46
N PRO A 20 -23.84 32.44 -37.49
CA PRO A 20 -22.67 31.68 -37.05
C PRO A 20 -23.12 30.38 -36.41
N LEU A 21 -22.79 29.26 -37.03
CA LEU A 21 -22.86 27.94 -36.39
C LEU A 21 -21.91 27.97 -35.20
N SER A 22 -22.46 28.22 -34.00
CA SER A 22 -21.74 28.03 -32.74
C SER A 22 -21.43 26.54 -32.58
N PHE A 23 -20.23 26.12 -32.94
CA PHE A 23 -19.69 24.84 -32.53
C PHE A 23 -19.54 24.88 -31.02
N HIS A 24 -20.55 24.37 -30.31
CA HIS A 24 -20.38 23.99 -28.90
C HIS A 24 -19.36 22.85 -28.91
N ALA A 25 -18.11 23.18 -28.61
CA ALA A 25 -17.12 22.16 -28.25
C ALA A 25 -17.74 21.40 -27.04
N LEU A 26 -18.20 20.18 -27.28
CA LEU A 26 -18.58 19.25 -26.21
C LEU A 26 -17.33 19.13 -25.32
N ALA A 27 -17.37 19.76 -24.16
CA ALA A 27 -16.34 19.57 -23.14
C ALA A 27 -16.21 18.05 -22.93
N LYS A 28 -15.01 17.52 -23.18
CA LYS A 28 -14.74 16.11 -22.85
C LYS A 28 -15.18 15.88 -21.41
N PRO A 29 -16.01 14.87 -21.11
CA PRO A 29 -16.35 14.55 -19.73
C PRO A 29 -15.04 14.44 -18.94
N THR A 30 -14.92 15.21 -17.88
CA THR A 30 -13.76 15.09 -16.97
C THR A 30 -13.80 13.70 -16.35
N ALA A 31 -12.69 12.97 -16.42
CA ALA A 31 -12.59 11.65 -15.83
C ALA A 31 -12.95 11.71 -14.34
N PRO A 32 -13.72 10.75 -13.82
CA PRO A 32 -14.07 10.71 -12.41
C PRO A 32 -12.81 10.64 -11.55
N LYS A 33 -12.78 11.46 -10.50
CA LYS A 33 -11.63 11.60 -9.61
C LYS A 33 -11.69 10.57 -8.49
N ILE A 34 -10.56 9.94 -8.19
CA ILE A 34 -10.36 9.05 -7.04
C ILE A 34 -9.28 9.65 -6.15
N ARG A 35 -9.66 10.04 -4.93
CA ARG A 35 -8.73 10.61 -3.94
C ARG A 35 -8.09 9.49 -3.12
N VAL A 36 -6.76 9.34 -3.26
CA VAL A 36 -5.98 8.30 -2.60
C VAL A 36 -5.10 8.92 -1.53
N GLY A 37 -5.41 8.62 -0.26
CA GLY A 37 -4.64 9.08 0.90
C GLY A 37 -3.44 8.19 1.17
N VAL A 38 -2.24 8.78 1.25
CA VAL A 38 -0.98 8.06 1.45
C VAL A 38 -0.03 8.83 2.38
N LEU A 39 0.91 8.10 2.97
CA LEU A 39 1.99 8.72 3.73
C LEU A 39 3.02 9.35 2.79
N LYS A 40 3.56 10.52 3.15
CA LYS A 40 4.58 11.23 2.36
C LYS A 40 5.80 10.36 1.99
N PHE A 41 6.13 9.38 2.83
CA PHE A 41 7.33 8.54 2.70
C PHE A 41 6.99 7.05 2.55
N GLY A 42 5.72 6.72 2.23
CA GLY A 42 5.29 5.35 2.02
C GLY A 42 5.77 4.80 0.68
N THR A 43 6.04 3.50 0.63
CA THR A 43 6.50 2.82 -0.61
C THR A 43 5.42 2.74 -1.69
N VAL A 44 4.14 2.92 -1.33
CA VAL A 44 3.04 3.02 -2.29
C VAL A 44 3.19 4.21 -3.25
N ASN A 45 3.94 5.25 -2.84
CA ASN A 45 4.21 6.41 -3.70
C ASN A 45 4.96 6.03 -4.98
N TRP A 46 5.76 4.97 -4.97
CA TRP A 46 6.47 4.47 -6.14
C TRP A 46 5.49 3.96 -7.21
N GLU A 47 4.48 3.23 -6.78
CA GLU A 47 3.43 2.73 -7.67
C GLU A 47 2.51 3.86 -8.15
N LEU A 48 2.07 4.76 -7.25
CA LEU A 48 1.20 5.87 -7.62
C LEU A 48 1.89 6.86 -8.56
N ASP A 49 3.18 7.12 -8.37
CA ASP A 49 3.98 7.90 -9.31
C ASP A 49 4.07 7.21 -10.67
N THR A 50 4.29 5.89 -10.69
CA THR A 50 4.29 5.09 -11.92
C THR A 50 2.93 5.17 -12.63
N ILE A 51 1.81 5.11 -11.90
CA ILE A 51 0.46 5.29 -12.45
C ILE A 51 0.34 6.65 -13.13
N LYS A 52 0.72 7.73 -12.44
CA LYS A 52 0.57 9.11 -12.95
C LYS A 52 1.51 9.38 -14.11
N HIS A 53 2.79 9.00 -14.00
CA HIS A 53 3.78 9.24 -15.04
C HIS A 53 3.43 8.53 -16.35
N ASN A 54 2.99 7.30 -16.27
CA ASN A 54 2.62 6.49 -17.44
C ASN A 54 1.14 6.63 -17.84
N GLN A 55 0.38 7.54 -17.19
CA GLN A 55 -1.03 7.81 -17.46
C GLN A 55 -1.94 6.57 -17.39
N PHE A 56 -1.62 5.60 -16.54
CA PHE A 56 -2.42 4.39 -16.40
C PHE A 56 -3.81 4.66 -15.80
N ASP A 57 -3.93 5.71 -14.98
CA ASP A 57 -5.21 6.22 -14.50
C ASP A 57 -6.08 6.76 -15.64
N ALA A 58 -5.52 7.64 -16.48
CA ALA A 58 -6.22 8.20 -17.65
C ALA A 58 -6.61 7.10 -18.66
N ALA A 59 -5.71 6.14 -18.92
CA ALA A 59 -5.98 4.98 -19.77
C ALA A 59 -7.07 4.06 -19.20
N SER A 60 -7.24 4.07 -17.87
CA SER A 60 -8.32 3.35 -17.17
C SER A 60 -9.61 4.17 -17.03
N GLY A 61 -9.65 5.41 -17.56
CA GLY A 61 -10.83 6.27 -17.53
C GLY A 61 -11.09 6.95 -16.18
N ILE A 62 -10.08 7.13 -15.34
CA ILE A 62 -10.14 7.80 -14.04
C ILE A 62 -9.03 8.85 -13.91
N ASP A 63 -9.16 9.74 -12.91
CA ASP A 63 -8.10 10.66 -12.48
C ASP A 63 -7.73 10.38 -11.02
N VAL A 64 -6.52 9.89 -10.78
CA VAL A 64 -6.02 9.61 -9.43
C VAL A 64 -5.43 10.90 -8.83
N GLU A 65 -6.06 11.38 -7.75
CA GLU A 65 -5.56 12.48 -6.93
C GLU A 65 -4.86 11.92 -5.69
N ILE A 66 -3.55 12.15 -5.57
CA ILE A 66 -2.75 11.68 -4.44
C ILE A 66 -2.80 12.73 -3.34
N VAL A 67 -3.28 12.35 -2.14
CA VAL A 67 -3.37 13.22 -0.96
C VAL A 67 -2.37 12.74 0.09
N TYR A 68 -1.42 13.61 0.45
CA TYR A 68 -0.31 13.25 1.34
C TYR A 68 -0.61 13.57 2.79
N PHE A 69 -0.36 12.61 3.66
CA PHE A 69 -0.50 12.71 5.11
C PHE A 69 0.83 12.50 5.84
N ALA A 70 0.91 13.00 7.07
CA ALA A 70 2.10 12.87 7.91
C ALA A 70 2.20 11.49 8.60
N GLY A 71 1.06 10.81 8.84
CA GLY A 71 1.00 9.53 9.55
C GLY A 71 -0.31 8.80 9.31
N GLU A 72 -0.33 7.53 9.72
CA GLU A 72 -1.46 6.62 9.52
C GLU A 72 -2.74 7.09 10.22
N ASP A 73 -2.65 7.61 11.44
CA ASP A 73 -3.82 8.10 12.17
C ASP A 73 -4.57 9.17 11.38
N ALA A 74 -3.83 10.06 10.71
CA ALA A 74 -4.44 11.11 9.89
C ALA A 74 -5.13 10.55 8.64
N THR A 75 -4.53 9.54 7.98
CA THR A 75 -5.19 8.87 6.84
C THR A 75 -6.44 8.10 7.28
N ASN A 76 -6.36 7.42 8.43
CA ASN A 76 -7.47 6.66 8.99
C ASN A 76 -8.65 7.56 9.36
N VAL A 77 -8.39 8.71 10.01
CA VAL A 77 -9.43 9.70 10.33
C VAL A 77 -10.07 10.26 9.06
N ALA A 78 -9.27 10.64 8.06
CA ALA A 78 -9.79 11.16 6.78
C ALA A 78 -10.62 10.12 6.02
N MET A 79 -10.23 8.83 6.08
CA MET A 79 -11.00 7.72 5.51
C MET A 79 -12.35 7.55 6.20
N LEU A 80 -12.35 7.48 7.53
CA LEU A 80 -13.58 7.33 8.32
C LEU A 80 -14.53 8.54 8.19
N ALA A 81 -13.97 9.73 7.95
CA ALA A 81 -14.75 10.94 7.68
C ALA A 81 -15.35 10.99 6.25
N GLY A 82 -14.92 10.09 5.34
CA GLY A 82 -15.36 10.09 3.94
C GLY A 82 -14.65 11.13 3.06
N ASP A 83 -13.55 11.71 3.53
CA ASP A 83 -12.76 12.70 2.78
C ASP A 83 -11.91 12.07 1.67
N LEU A 84 -11.70 10.76 1.72
CA LEU A 84 -10.90 9.97 0.79
C LEU A 84 -11.72 8.82 0.22
N ASN A 85 -11.41 8.44 -1.03
CA ASN A 85 -11.99 7.25 -1.63
C ASN A 85 -11.20 5.98 -1.26
N ILE A 86 -9.87 6.10 -1.20
CA ILE A 86 -8.95 4.99 -0.97
C ILE A 86 -7.83 5.44 -0.02
N ILE A 87 -7.41 4.57 0.88
CA ILE A 87 -6.14 4.67 1.62
C ILE A 87 -5.37 3.37 1.50
N VAL A 88 -4.13 3.35 1.98
CA VAL A 88 -3.36 2.11 2.16
C VAL A 88 -3.27 1.80 3.64
N SER A 89 -3.79 0.65 4.04
CA SER A 89 -3.74 0.16 5.43
C SER A 89 -3.74 -1.36 5.47
N ASP A 90 -3.73 -1.95 6.66
CA ASP A 90 -3.69 -3.39 6.84
C ASP A 90 -5.07 -4.01 7.14
N TRP A 91 -5.19 -5.30 6.83
CA TRP A 91 -6.43 -6.05 7.00
C TRP A 91 -6.84 -6.25 8.48
N LEU A 92 -5.90 -6.21 9.44
CA LEU A 92 -6.24 -6.25 10.86
C LEU A 92 -7.01 -5.00 11.29
N TRP A 93 -6.51 -3.83 10.88
CA TRP A 93 -7.18 -2.56 11.13
C TRP A 93 -8.57 -2.55 10.48
N VAL A 94 -8.68 -2.98 9.21
CA VAL A 94 -9.98 -3.09 8.52
C VAL A 94 -10.92 -4.02 9.27
N SER A 95 -10.48 -5.22 9.65
CA SER A 95 -11.28 -6.17 10.41
C SER A 95 -11.76 -5.60 11.75
N ARG A 96 -10.87 -4.92 12.48
CA ARG A 96 -11.21 -4.24 13.73
C ARG A 96 -12.26 -3.14 13.53
N GLN A 97 -12.12 -2.31 12.50
CA GLN A 97 -13.11 -1.27 12.18
C GLN A 97 -14.47 -1.89 11.81
N ARG A 98 -14.46 -2.97 11.03
CA ARG A 98 -15.68 -3.71 10.68
C ARG A 98 -16.38 -4.29 11.92
N SER A 99 -15.64 -4.86 12.85
CA SER A 99 -16.21 -5.36 14.12
C SER A 99 -16.85 -4.27 14.98
N GLN A 100 -16.47 -3.00 14.74
CA GLN A 100 -17.04 -1.80 15.37
C GLN A 100 -18.14 -1.14 14.52
N GLY A 101 -18.54 -1.76 13.42
CA GLY A 101 -19.66 -1.30 12.56
C GLY A 101 -19.28 -0.44 11.38
N ALA A 102 -17.98 -0.20 11.12
CA ALA A 102 -17.56 0.48 9.89
C ALA A 102 -17.69 -0.47 8.68
N ASP A 103 -18.04 0.07 7.52
CA ASP A 103 -18.21 -0.67 6.27
C ASP A 103 -16.92 -0.70 5.41
N LEU A 104 -15.74 -0.70 6.05
CA LEU A 104 -14.47 -0.74 5.34
C LEU A 104 -14.17 -2.14 4.80
N THR A 105 -13.51 -2.18 3.64
CA THR A 105 -13.01 -3.40 3.01
C THR A 105 -11.69 -3.11 2.31
N LEU A 106 -10.94 -4.11 1.91
CA LEU A 106 -9.67 -3.91 1.20
C LEU A 106 -9.47 -4.84 -0.01
N ALA A 107 -8.75 -4.32 -0.99
CA ALA A 107 -8.14 -5.10 -2.06
C ALA A 107 -6.62 -5.25 -1.81
N PRO A 108 -6.01 -6.43 -2.01
CA PRO A 108 -4.58 -6.66 -1.80
C PRO A 108 -3.68 -5.67 -2.54
N TYR A 109 -2.69 -5.12 -1.83
CA TYR A 109 -1.69 -4.22 -2.40
C TYR A 109 -0.29 -4.83 -2.40
N SER A 110 0.20 -5.33 -1.26
CA SER A 110 1.57 -5.81 -1.11
C SER A 110 1.69 -6.92 -0.06
N THR A 111 2.41 -7.99 -0.40
CA THR A 111 2.79 -9.06 0.53
C THR A 111 4.15 -8.79 1.21
N ALA A 112 4.84 -7.69 0.86
CA ALA A 112 6.13 -7.35 1.44
C ALA A 112 6.02 -7.04 2.93
N VAL A 113 6.72 -7.82 3.74
CA VAL A 113 6.76 -7.71 5.21
C VAL A 113 8.19 -7.58 5.72
N GLY A 114 8.32 -7.19 6.99
CA GLY A 114 9.60 -7.06 7.66
C GLY A 114 10.26 -8.39 8.01
N ALA A 115 11.50 -8.29 8.48
CA ALA A 115 12.30 -9.41 8.91
C ALA A 115 13.17 -9.03 10.11
N ILE A 116 13.57 -10.01 10.91
CA ILE A 116 14.71 -9.84 11.82
C ILE A 116 15.98 -9.92 11.00
N MET A 117 16.75 -8.84 11.05
CA MET A 117 18.04 -8.68 10.39
C MET A 117 19.16 -8.82 11.40
N VAL A 118 20.22 -9.50 11.03
CA VAL A 118 21.46 -9.65 11.80
C VAL A 118 22.66 -9.37 10.89
N LYS A 119 23.81 -8.97 11.44
CA LYS A 119 25.03 -8.84 10.63
C LYS A 119 25.37 -10.18 9.98
N GLU A 120 25.94 -10.15 8.78
CA GLU A 120 26.26 -11.34 7.99
C GLU A 120 27.17 -12.30 8.75
N ASP A 121 28.15 -11.77 9.48
CA ASP A 121 29.13 -12.50 10.28
C ASP A 121 28.66 -12.82 11.71
N ALA A 122 27.51 -12.30 12.16
CA ALA A 122 27.00 -12.55 13.50
C ALA A 122 26.76 -14.05 13.76
N PRO A 123 27.08 -14.56 14.96
CA PRO A 123 26.88 -15.99 15.31
C PRO A 123 25.40 -16.33 15.64
N ILE A 124 24.46 -15.51 15.18
CA ILE A 124 23.01 -15.69 15.36
C ILE A 124 22.46 -16.35 14.09
N ARG A 125 22.10 -17.63 14.15
CA ARG A 125 21.69 -18.44 12.98
C ARG A 125 20.21 -18.85 13.00
N ALA A 126 19.58 -18.84 14.18
CA ALA A 126 18.19 -19.23 14.38
C ALA A 126 17.54 -18.41 15.50
N ILE A 127 16.22 -18.51 15.62
CA ILE A 127 15.44 -17.80 16.68
C ILE A 127 16.01 -18.04 18.09
N PRO A 128 16.40 -19.27 18.49
CA PRO A 128 16.98 -19.48 19.82
C PRO A 128 18.23 -18.65 20.13
N ASP A 129 19.01 -18.31 19.13
CA ASP A 129 20.24 -17.52 19.33
C ASP A 129 19.96 -16.05 19.67
N LEU A 130 18.69 -15.63 19.59
CA LEU A 130 18.24 -14.29 19.99
C LEU A 130 18.10 -14.14 21.52
N ALA A 131 18.06 -15.24 22.28
CA ALA A 131 18.05 -15.20 23.74
C ALA A 131 19.31 -14.50 24.27
N GLY A 132 19.14 -13.57 25.21
CA GLY A 132 20.21 -12.74 25.76
C GLY A 132 20.72 -11.65 24.81
N LYS A 133 20.13 -11.46 23.62
CA LYS A 133 20.51 -10.45 22.65
C LYS A 133 19.73 -9.16 22.78
N LYS A 134 20.32 -8.08 22.31
CA LYS A 134 19.66 -6.78 22.23
C LYS A 134 18.99 -6.63 20.87
N ILE A 135 17.66 -6.59 20.88
CA ILE A 135 16.83 -6.62 19.67
C ILE A 135 16.10 -5.29 19.51
N GLY A 136 16.34 -4.59 18.42
CA GLY A 136 15.52 -3.45 18.01
C GLY A 136 14.23 -3.92 17.34
N VAL A 137 13.08 -3.36 17.71
CA VAL A 137 11.79 -3.69 17.11
C VAL A 137 11.07 -2.43 16.65
N THR A 138 10.83 -2.33 15.34
CA THR A 138 10.04 -1.25 14.73
C THR A 138 8.55 -1.53 14.89
N GLY A 139 7.72 -0.48 15.00
CA GLY A 139 6.26 -0.60 15.08
C GLY A 139 5.72 -0.86 16.50
N GLY A 140 6.63 -1.06 17.47
CA GLY A 140 6.26 -1.23 18.89
C GLY A 140 5.85 -2.64 19.27
N PRO A 141 5.38 -2.84 20.52
CA PRO A 141 5.11 -4.17 21.08
C PRO A 141 3.96 -4.92 20.39
N LEU A 142 3.11 -4.21 19.66
CA LEU A 142 1.98 -4.78 18.90
C LEU A 142 2.24 -4.85 17.39
N ASP A 143 3.49 -4.66 16.94
CA ASP A 143 3.83 -4.89 15.53
C ASP A 143 3.52 -6.33 15.13
N LYS A 144 2.83 -6.49 14.00
CA LYS A 144 2.32 -7.80 13.55
C LYS A 144 3.45 -8.78 13.23
N SER A 145 4.53 -8.28 12.61
CA SER A 145 5.70 -9.12 12.30
C SER A 145 6.38 -9.61 13.58
N TRP A 146 6.50 -8.70 14.57
CA TRP A 146 7.04 -9.06 15.88
C TRP A 146 6.18 -10.12 16.59
N LEU A 147 4.86 -9.96 16.60
CA LEU A 147 3.95 -10.90 17.23
C LEU A 147 4.00 -12.29 16.55
N LEU A 148 4.03 -12.35 15.21
CA LEU A 148 4.15 -13.61 14.48
C LEU A 148 5.46 -14.34 14.82
N ILE A 149 6.59 -13.61 14.85
CA ILE A 149 7.89 -14.19 15.20
C ILE A 149 7.91 -14.65 16.66
N GLN A 150 7.32 -13.88 17.59
CA GLN A 150 7.16 -14.33 18.98
C GLN A 150 6.28 -15.56 19.09
N GLY A 151 5.18 -15.61 18.35
CA GLY A 151 4.30 -16.80 18.30
C GLY A 151 5.05 -18.05 17.86
N LEU A 152 5.87 -17.92 16.82
CA LEU A 152 6.72 -18.98 16.34
C LEU A 152 7.78 -19.38 17.39
N ALA A 153 8.46 -18.42 18.02
CA ALA A 153 9.46 -18.65 19.05
C ALA A 153 8.87 -19.44 20.24
N ARG A 154 7.68 -19.05 20.70
CA ARG A 154 6.98 -19.74 21.80
C ARG A 154 6.52 -21.14 21.42
N ARG A 155 5.93 -21.29 20.22
CA ARG A 155 5.38 -22.59 19.77
C ARG A 155 6.49 -23.63 19.56
N ASP A 156 7.53 -23.29 18.80
CA ASP A 156 8.51 -24.24 18.30
C ASP A 156 9.74 -24.37 19.21
N HIS A 157 10.13 -23.27 19.86
CA HIS A 157 11.37 -23.21 20.64
C HIS A 157 11.13 -23.05 22.16
N LYS A 158 9.88 -22.80 22.60
CA LYS A 158 9.51 -22.53 24.00
C LYS A 158 10.22 -21.29 24.58
N ILE A 159 10.58 -20.33 23.72
CA ILE A 159 11.28 -19.09 24.08
C ILE A 159 10.30 -17.93 24.09
N ASP A 160 10.36 -17.10 25.11
CA ASP A 160 9.69 -15.79 25.18
C ASP A 160 10.72 -14.69 24.93
N LEU A 161 10.83 -14.24 23.66
CA LEU A 161 11.80 -13.24 23.26
C LEU A 161 11.66 -11.92 24.03
N THR A 162 10.48 -11.58 24.55
CA THR A 162 10.29 -10.36 25.36
C THR A 162 10.89 -10.48 26.77
N ARG A 163 11.03 -11.69 27.29
CA ARG A 163 11.59 -11.95 28.62
C ARG A 163 13.06 -12.36 28.55
N GLU A 164 13.43 -13.03 27.48
CA GLU A 164 14.75 -13.65 27.33
C GLU A 164 15.72 -12.79 26.51
N SER A 165 15.28 -11.64 25.99
CA SER A 165 16.11 -10.69 25.23
C SER A 165 15.91 -9.26 25.74
N GLU A 166 16.87 -8.37 25.47
CA GLU A 166 16.70 -6.92 25.68
C GLU A 166 16.00 -6.33 24.45
N VAL A 167 14.69 -6.06 24.56
CA VAL A 167 13.91 -5.52 23.42
C VAL A 167 13.80 -4.00 23.53
N VAL A 168 14.20 -3.30 22.44
CA VAL A 168 14.15 -1.84 22.31
C VAL A 168 13.22 -1.46 21.16
N PHE A 169 12.19 -0.68 21.46
CA PHE A 169 11.26 -0.15 20.45
C PHE A 169 11.71 1.20 19.93
N GLY A 170 11.54 1.43 18.62
CA GLY A 170 11.95 2.71 18.04
C GLY A 170 11.52 2.90 16.59
N ALA A 171 11.79 4.09 16.07
CA ALA A 171 11.54 4.42 14.67
C ALA A 171 12.48 3.65 13.72
N PRO A 172 12.01 3.27 12.51
CA PRO A 172 12.77 2.45 11.55
C PRO A 172 14.16 2.98 11.23
N PRO A 173 14.37 4.29 10.92
CA PRO A 173 15.70 4.81 10.62
C PRO A 173 16.65 4.71 11.82
N LEU A 174 16.18 5.09 13.01
CA LEU A 174 16.98 5.05 14.23
C LEU A 174 17.45 3.62 14.56
N LEU A 175 16.55 2.65 14.45
CA LEU A 175 16.90 1.25 14.72
C LEU A 175 17.86 0.69 13.67
N SER A 176 17.74 1.12 12.40
CA SER A 176 18.71 0.76 11.36
C SER A 176 20.11 1.32 11.68
N GLU A 177 20.20 2.59 12.08
CA GLU A 177 21.49 3.22 12.49
C GLU A 177 22.10 2.48 13.69
N LYS A 178 21.31 2.16 14.72
CA LYS A 178 21.77 1.41 15.89
C LYS A 178 22.23 -0.01 15.56
N ALA A 179 21.60 -0.67 14.60
CA ALA A 179 22.04 -1.98 14.12
C ALA A 179 23.38 -1.88 13.36
N VAL A 180 23.53 -0.88 12.48
CA VAL A 180 24.75 -0.64 11.73
C VAL A 180 25.91 -0.29 12.67
N SER A 181 25.70 0.57 13.68
CA SER A 181 26.71 0.94 14.67
C SER A 181 27.10 -0.21 15.61
N GLY A 182 26.31 -1.29 15.65
CA GLY A 182 26.54 -2.42 16.56
C GLY A 182 26.00 -2.23 17.96
N GLU A 183 25.14 -1.22 18.18
CA GLU A 183 24.40 -1.06 19.43
C GLU A 183 23.28 -2.09 19.60
N LEU A 184 22.87 -2.74 18.51
CA LEU A 184 21.86 -3.81 18.48
C LEU A 184 22.50 -5.07 17.86
N ASP A 185 22.23 -6.24 18.44
CA ASP A 185 22.63 -7.53 17.90
C ASP A 185 21.72 -7.97 16.74
N ALA A 186 20.45 -7.58 16.80
CA ALA A 186 19.44 -7.89 15.80
C ALA A 186 18.44 -6.72 15.68
N VAL A 187 17.78 -6.60 14.54
CA VAL A 187 16.73 -5.60 14.35
C VAL A 187 15.59 -6.17 13.50
N LEU A 188 14.36 -6.10 14.02
CA LEU A 188 13.15 -6.26 13.22
C LEU A 188 12.81 -4.90 12.61
N ASN A 189 12.77 -4.86 11.28
CA ASN A 189 12.44 -3.64 10.57
C ASN A 189 11.50 -3.89 9.40
N PHE A 190 10.90 -2.83 8.85
CA PHE A 190 10.04 -2.94 7.68
C PHE A 190 10.86 -3.33 6.44
N TRP A 191 10.22 -4.01 5.50
CA TRP A 191 10.85 -4.64 4.35
C TRP A 191 11.86 -3.76 3.60
N HIS A 192 11.55 -2.48 3.38
CA HIS A 192 12.41 -1.56 2.65
C HIS A 192 13.62 -1.07 3.46
N PHE A 193 13.53 -1.09 4.80
CA PHE A 193 14.70 -0.92 5.67
C PHE A 193 15.53 -2.19 5.73
N CYS A 194 14.91 -3.36 5.73
CA CYS A 194 15.61 -4.64 5.62
C CYS A 194 16.42 -4.71 4.33
N ALA A 195 15.85 -4.30 3.18
CA ALA A 195 16.55 -4.23 1.90
C ALA A 195 17.80 -3.32 1.94
N ARG A 196 17.70 -2.17 2.64
CA ARG A 196 18.84 -1.28 2.84
C ARG A 196 19.90 -1.89 3.75
N LEU A 197 19.50 -2.60 4.79
CA LEU A 197 20.42 -3.31 5.68
C LEU A 197 21.13 -4.46 4.94
N GLU A 198 20.47 -5.17 4.02
CA GLU A 198 21.12 -6.22 3.20
C GLU A 198 22.30 -5.66 2.40
N VAL A 199 22.18 -4.45 1.88
CA VAL A 199 23.31 -3.77 1.18
C VAL A 199 24.42 -3.36 2.14
N ASN A 200 24.09 -3.19 3.42
CA ASN A 200 25.04 -2.81 4.47
C ASN A 200 25.59 -4.01 5.27
N GLY A 201 25.64 -5.21 4.67
CA GLY A 201 26.25 -6.38 5.26
C GLY A 201 25.41 -7.08 6.33
N PHE A 202 24.08 -6.95 6.23
CA PHE A 202 23.14 -7.71 7.04
C PHE A 202 22.48 -8.81 6.20
N ARG A 203 22.00 -9.84 6.88
CA ARG A 203 21.14 -10.88 6.32
C ARG A 203 19.85 -11.03 7.09
N ARG A 204 18.85 -11.56 6.44
CA ARG A 204 17.59 -11.96 7.09
C ARG A 204 17.87 -13.20 7.94
N LEU A 205 17.51 -13.12 9.22
CA LEU A 205 17.46 -14.28 10.10
C LEU A 205 16.14 -15.03 9.91
N ILE A 206 15.02 -14.28 9.93
CA ILE A 206 13.68 -14.78 9.70
C ILE A 206 12.77 -13.64 9.23
N GLY A 207 12.01 -13.88 8.17
CA GLY A 207 10.95 -13.01 7.71
C GLY A 207 9.65 -13.20 8.49
N ALA A 208 8.81 -12.18 8.55
CA ALA A 208 7.46 -12.33 9.10
C ALA A 208 6.59 -13.25 8.24
N ASP A 209 6.85 -13.34 6.94
CA ASP A 209 6.24 -14.30 6.02
C ASP A 209 6.67 -15.75 6.31
N ASP A 210 7.95 -15.98 6.66
CA ASP A 210 8.43 -17.28 7.10
C ASP A 210 7.71 -17.71 8.39
N ALA A 211 7.58 -16.78 9.35
CA ALA A 211 6.86 -17.03 10.59
C ALA A 211 5.37 -17.31 10.34
N ALA A 212 4.72 -16.53 9.48
CA ALA A 212 3.32 -16.75 9.09
C ALA A 212 3.11 -18.11 8.43
N LYS A 213 4.00 -18.51 7.52
CA LYS A 213 3.97 -19.84 6.88
C LYS A 213 4.17 -20.97 7.90
N ALA A 214 5.16 -20.84 8.76
CA ALA A 214 5.38 -21.82 9.85
C ALA A 214 4.17 -21.92 10.78
N LEU A 215 3.46 -20.81 11.04
CA LEU A 215 2.24 -20.75 11.85
C LEU A 215 0.98 -21.24 11.11
N GLY A 216 1.08 -21.63 9.84
CA GLY A 216 0.02 -22.35 9.11
C GLY A 216 -0.59 -21.58 7.94
N ALA A 217 -0.04 -20.44 7.54
CA ALA A 217 -0.41 -19.85 6.25
C ALA A 217 0.12 -20.72 5.10
N SER A 218 -0.69 -20.92 4.07
CA SER A 218 -0.31 -21.76 2.91
C SER A 218 0.58 -21.02 1.92
N GLY A 219 0.70 -19.69 2.05
CA GLY A 219 1.54 -18.82 1.22
C GLY A 219 1.54 -17.38 1.72
N PRO A 220 2.16 -16.46 0.96
CA PRO A 220 2.21 -15.04 1.32
C PRO A 220 0.81 -14.45 1.47
N VAL A 221 0.60 -13.63 2.49
CA VAL A 221 -0.61 -12.85 2.72
C VAL A 221 -0.27 -11.38 2.55
N SER A 222 -1.11 -10.65 1.82
CA SER A 222 -0.91 -9.20 1.63
C SER A 222 -0.99 -8.49 2.98
N ALA A 223 0.14 -7.94 3.40
CA ALA A 223 0.23 -7.20 4.66
C ALA A 223 -0.55 -5.89 4.58
N LEU A 224 -0.55 -5.26 3.40
CA LEU A 224 -1.24 -4.00 3.11
C LEU A 224 -2.22 -4.19 1.95
N GLY A 225 -3.32 -3.43 2.01
CA GLY A 225 -4.32 -3.35 0.95
C GLY A 225 -4.74 -1.91 0.66
N TYR A 226 -5.36 -1.71 -0.49
CA TYR A 226 -6.15 -0.53 -0.79
C TYR A 226 -7.48 -0.65 -0.07
N VAL A 227 -7.70 0.23 0.89
CA VAL A 227 -8.88 0.23 1.77
C VAL A 227 -9.86 1.30 1.30
N PHE A 228 -11.12 0.94 1.24
CA PHE A 228 -12.22 1.80 0.83
C PHE A 228 -13.53 1.38 1.52
N HIS A 229 -14.56 2.23 1.47
CA HIS A 229 -15.89 1.88 1.96
C HIS A 229 -16.56 0.85 1.04
N GLU A 230 -17.05 -0.25 1.60
CA GLU A 230 -17.72 -1.33 0.83
C GLU A 230 -18.98 -0.80 0.11
N LYS A 231 -19.75 0.06 0.75
CA LYS A 231 -20.91 0.70 0.14
C LYS A 231 -20.51 1.51 -1.09
N TRP A 232 -19.50 2.38 -0.96
CA TRP A 232 -18.98 3.16 -2.10
C TRP A 232 -18.50 2.26 -3.24
N ALA A 233 -17.78 1.19 -2.92
CA ALA A 233 -17.30 0.25 -3.93
C ALA A 233 -18.43 -0.48 -4.65
N ASN A 234 -19.48 -0.86 -3.92
CA ASN A 234 -20.66 -1.52 -4.51
C ASN A 234 -21.52 -0.57 -5.36
N GLU A 235 -21.56 0.73 -5.02
CA GLU A 235 -22.23 1.77 -5.81
C GLU A 235 -21.38 2.22 -7.01
N ASN A 236 -20.05 2.03 -6.98
CA ASN A 236 -19.10 2.46 -7.99
C ASN A 236 -18.11 1.36 -8.40
N PRO A 237 -18.58 0.15 -8.76
CA PRO A 237 -17.68 -0.99 -9.00
C PRO A 237 -16.69 -0.73 -10.14
N ASP A 238 -17.11 -0.01 -11.17
CA ASP A 238 -16.24 0.34 -12.31
C ASP A 238 -15.10 1.26 -11.90
N LEU A 239 -15.32 2.20 -10.97
CA LEU A 239 -14.27 3.08 -10.47
C LEU A 239 -13.20 2.29 -9.70
N VAL A 240 -13.64 1.40 -8.80
CA VAL A 240 -12.72 0.52 -8.06
C VAL A 240 -11.94 -0.37 -9.01
N MET A 241 -12.62 -1.02 -9.96
CA MET A 241 -11.98 -1.90 -10.95
C MET A 241 -11.00 -1.14 -11.85
N ASN A 242 -11.33 0.10 -12.25
CA ASN A 242 -10.44 0.93 -13.04
C ASN A 242 -9.20 1.35 -12.25
N PHE A 243 -9.34 1.67 -10.97
CA PHE A 243 -8.21 1.94 -10.08
C PHE A 243 -7.32 0.69 -9.92
N LEU A 244 -7.90 -0.46 -9.63
CA LEU A 244 -7.15 -1.71 -9.48
C LEU A 244 -6.47 -2.13 -10.80
N ARG A 245 -7.08 -1.81 -11.95
CA ARG A 245 -6.45 -2.01 -13.27
C ARG A 245 -5.23 -1.12 -13.44
N ALA A 246 -5.35 0.18 -13.13
CA ALA A 246 -4.22 1.13 -13.20
C ALA A 246 -3.07 0.69 -12.27
N SER A 247 -3.39 0.26 -11.03
CA SER A 247 -2.44 -0.35 -10.08
C SER A 247 -1.80 -1.61 -10.66
N GLY A 248 -2.59 -2.50 -11.27
CA GLY A 248 -2.09 -3.71 -11.93
C GLY A 248 -1.11 -3.44 -13.06
N GLU A 249 -1.38 -2.42 -13.91
CA GLU A 249 -0.46 -2.03 -14.99
C GLU A 249 0.84 -1.44 -14.42
N ALA A 250 0.77 -0.62 -13.38
CA ALA A 250 1.95 -0.11 -12.70
C ALA A 250 2.80 -1.25 -12.09
N LYS A 251 2.17 -2.21 -11.40
CA LYS A 251 2.85 -3.40 -10.86
C LYS A 251 3.52 -4.23 -11.96
N LYS A 252 2.85 -4.44 -13.09
CA LYS A 252 3.43 -5.14 -14.25
C LYS A 252 4.65 -4.41 -14.81
N LEU A 253 4.62 -3.08 -14.87
CA LEU A 253 5.75 -2.29 -15.33
C LEU A 253 6.91 -2.38 -14.32
N LEU A 254 6.64 -2.16 -13.03
CA LEU A 254 7.62 -2.26 -11.95
C LEU A 254 8.23 -3.67 -11.83
N ALA A 255 7.46 -4.72 -12.13
CA ALA A 255 7.94 -6.09 -12.11
C ALA A 255 9.01 -6.39 -13.17
N ARG A 256 8.98 -5.69 -14.32
CA ARG A 256 9.81 -6.06 -15.49
C ARG A 256 10.74 -4.96 -16.01
N SER A 257 10.56 -3.69 -15.61
CA SER A 257 11.32 -2.57 -16.14
C SER A 257 12.31 -2.02 -15.12
N ASP A 258 13.60 -2.26 -15.35
CA ASP A 258 14.66 -1.62 -14.55
C ASP A 258 14.77 -0.12 -14.90
N ALA A 259 14.45 0.27 -16.13
CA ALA A 259 14.44 1.68 -16.54
C ALA A 259 13.42 2.50 -15.73
N GLU A 260 12.25 1.92 -15.42
CA GLU A 260 11.26 2.57 -14.56
C GLU A 260 11.79 2.76 -13.13
N TRP A 261 12.53 1.79 -12.60
CA TRP A 261 13.19 1.94 -11.29
C TRP A 261 14.27 3.02 -11.29
N GLN A 262 15.04 3.16 -12.38
CA GLN A 262 15.98 4.27 -12.52
C GLN A 262 15.28 5.63 -12.55
N ARG A 263 14.12 5.74 -13.22
CA ARG A 263 13.28 6.94 -13.20
C ARG A 263 12.79 7.26 -11.78
N LEU A 264 12.41 6.23 -11.02
CA LEU A 264 11.92 6.36 -9.64
C LEU A 264 13.03 6.64 -8.61
N ALA A 265 14.29 6.50 -8.94
CA ALA A 265 15.42 6.63 -8.00
C ALA A 265 15.34 7.86 -7.08
N PRO A 266 14.97 9.08 -7.57
CA PRO A 266 14.83 10.25 -6.70
C PRO A 266 13.70 10.12 -5.67
N ILE A 267 12.60 9.42 -6.01
CA ILE A 267 11.44 9.20 -5.14
C ILE A 267 11.75 8.07 -4.14
N VAL A 268 12.40 7.01 -4.61
CA VAL A 268 12.89 5.89 -3.78
C VAL A 268 13.99 6.35 -2.82
N ARG A 269 14.72 7.42 -3.19
CA ARG A 269 15.89 7.93 -2.49
C ARG A 269 16.97 6.87 -2.32
N ALA A 270 17.28 6.20 -3.40
CA ALA A 270 18.32 5.16 -3.48
C ALA A 270 18.93 5.12 -4.88
N GLU A 271 20.18 4.71 -4.95
CA GLU A 271 20.93 4.56 -6.20
C GLU A 271 21.74 3.25 -6.20
N GLY A 272 22.18 2.83 -7.37
CA GLY A 272 23.05 1.66 -7.54
C GLY A 272 22.47 0.40 -6.86
N ARG A 273 23.33 -0.31 -6.11
CA ARG A 273 22.96 -1.58 -5.46
C ARG A 273 21.78 -1.46 -4.47
N GLU A 274 21.63 -0.31 -3.82
CA GLU A 274 20.53 -0.10 -2.89
C GLU A 274 19.20 -0.01 -3.64
N LEU A 275 19.13 0.71 -4.76
CA LEU A 275 17.96 0.77 -5.62
C LEU A 275 17.60 -0.61 -6.19
N GLU A 276 18.63 -1.38 -6.63
CA GLU A 276 18.42 -2.74 -7.13
C GLU A 276 17.85 -3.66 -6.06
N MET A 277 18.36 -3.62 -4.83
CA MET A 277 17.83 -4.42 -3.73
C MET A 277 16.38 -4.04 -3.39
N LEU A 278 16.06 -2.74 -3.32
CA LEU A 278 14.70 -2.27 -3.08
C LEU A 278 13.75 -2.70 -4.19
N ARG A 279 14.19 -2.63 -5.46
CA ARG A 279 13.45 -3.15 -6.61
C ARG A 279 13.12 -4.63 -6.46
N ASP A 280 14.14 -5.43 -6.15
CA ASP A 280 14.00 -6.89 -6.09
C ASP A 280 13.05 -7.29 -4.96
N ARG A 281 13.18 -6.68 -3.78
CA ARG A 281 12.28 -6.90 -2.64
C ARG A 281 10.85 -6.38 -2.89
N TYR A 282 10.69 -5.29 -3.63
CA TYR A 282 9.36 -4.84 -4.08
C TYR A 282 8.71 -5.86 -5.02
N ARG A 283 9.47 -6.39 -5.99
CA ARG A 283 9.01 -7.40 -6.95
C ARG A 283 8.52 -8.67 -6.25
N GLU A 284 9.27 -9.14 -5.26
CA GLU A 284 8.87 -10.28 -4.41
C GLU A 284 7.55 -10.02 -3.66
N GLY A 285 7.29 -8.77 -3.28
CA GLY A 285 6.11 -8.35 -2.56
C GLY A 285 4.87 -8.10 -3.42
N ILE A 286 4.91 -8.30 -4.74
CA ILE A 286 3.73 -8.14 -5.61
C ILE A 286 2.78 -9.31 -5.39
N PRO A 287 1.51 -9.06 -4.99
CA PRO A 287 0.52 -10.12 -4.77
C PRO A 287 0.28 -10.93 -6.04
N ASN A 288 0.26 -12.25 -5.92
CA ASN A 288 0.09 -13.16 -7.06
C ASN A 288 -0.78 -14.38 -6.76
N ARG A 289 -1.47 -14.38 -5.60
CA ARG A 289 -2.31 -15.49 -5.16
C ARG A 289 -3.80 -15.21 -5.36
N PRO A 290 -4.64 -16.26 -5.50
CA PRO A 290 -6.09 -16.10 -5.45
C PRO A 290 -6.55 -15.47 -4.12
N LEU A 291 -7.43 -14.46 -4.21
CA LEU A 291 -7.94 -13.72 -3.05
C LEU A 291 -8.51 -14.63 -1.95
N ALA A 292 -9.28 -15.64 -2.35
CA ALA A 292 -9.88 -16.57 -1.38
C ALA A 292 -8.86 -17.42 -0.60
N GLU A 293 -7.66 -17.61 -1.14
CA GLU A 293 -6.57 -18.28 -0.42
C GLU A 293 -5.91 -17.33 0.58
N GLU A 294 -5.65 -16.09 0.16
CA GLU A 294 -5.10 -15.06 1.05
C GLU A 294 -6.06 -14.78 2.22
N GLU A 295 -7.36 -14.66 1.95
CA GLU A 295 -8.37 -14.42 2.97
C GLU A 295 -8.44 -15.56 4.00
N ARG A 296 -8.38 -16.81 3.55
CA ARG A 296 -8.33 -17.97 4.47
C ARG A 296 -7.08 -17.96 5.36
N ASP A 297 -5.92 -17.64 4.77
CA ASP A 297 -4.68 -17.57 5.55
C ASP A 297 -4.66 -16.36 6.48
N ALA A 298 -5.17 -15.21 6.04
CA ALA A 298 -5.35 -14.03 6.89
C ALA A 298 -6.25 -14.33 8.10
N ALA A 299 -7.35 -15.06 7.90
CA ALA A 299 -8.24 -15.46 8.99
C ALA A 299 -7.52 -16.32 10.06
N LYS A 300 -6.69 -17.29 9.63
CA LYS A 300 -5.87 -18.09 10.57
C LYS A 300 -4.86 -17.23 11.32
N LEU A 301 -4.17 -16.35 10.61
CA LEU A 301 -3.19 -15.44 11.23
C LEU A 301 -3.86 -14.46 12.19
N TYR A 302 -5.11 -14.04 11.88
CA TYR A 302 -5.89 -13.16 12.77
C TYR A 302 -6.10 -13.81 14.13
N GLU A 303 -6.50 -15.08 14.19
CA GLU A 303 -6.72 -15.81 15.44
C GLU A 303 -5.44 -15.86 16.28
N ILE A 304 -4.30 -16.16 15.66
CA ILE A 304 -2.98 -16.17 16.32
C ILE A 304 -2.62 -14.78 16.84
N LEU A 305 -2.80 -13.75 16.03
CA LEU A 305 -2.50 -12.37 16.40
C LEU A 305 -3.45 -11.86 17.49
N ALA A 306 -4.72 -12.29 17.48
CA ALA A 306 -5.69 -12.00 18.53
C ALA A 306 -5.31 -12.64 19.87
N GLU A 307 -4.75 -13.85 19.85
CA GLU A 307 -4.24 -14.50 21.05
C GLU A 307 -3.01 -13.77 21.61
N LEU A 308 -2.07 -13.41 20.75
CA LEU A 308 -0.79 -12.81 21.15
C LEU A 308 -0.89 -11.33 21.51
N GLY A 309 -1.64 -10.54 20.73
CA GLY A 309 -1.78 -9.09 20.88
C GLY A 309 -2.98 -8.66 21.72
N GLY A 310 -3.97 -9.55 21.89
CA GLY A 310 -5.17 -9.30 22.68
C GLY A 310 -6.02 -8.15 22.16
N GLU A 311 -6.89 -7.64 23.04
CA GLU A 311 -7.84 -6.56 22.71
C GLU A 311 -7.19 -5.25 22.25
N LYS A 312 -5.96 -4.99 22.69
CA LYS A 312 -5.21 -3.80 22.24
C LYS A 312 -4.93 -3.83 20.75
N LEU A 313 -4.76 -5.03 20.16
CA LEU A 313 -4.49 -5.21 18.73
C LEU A 313 -5.79 -5.32 17.91
N VAL A 314 -6.66 -6.24 18.30
CA VAL A 314 -7.81 -6.66 17.47
C VAL A 314 -9.16 -6.12 17.97
N GLY A 315 -9.22 -5.45 19.12
CA GLY A 315 -10.46 -5.13 19.81
C GLY A 315 -11.09 -6.37 20.46
N GLU A 316 -12.40 -6.40 20.59
CA GLU A 316 -13.13 -7.50 21.22
C GLU A 316 -13.24 -8.76 20.33
N ALA A 317 -13.13 -8.57 18.99
CA ALA A 317 -13.29 -9.66 18.03
C ALA A 317 -12.09 -10.63 18.05
N ARG A 318 -12.37 -11.92 18.20
CA ARG A 318 -11.34 -12.97 18.16
C ARG A 318 -11.16 -13.59 16.78
N GLN A 319 -12.06 -13.28 15.85
CA GLN A 319 -12.04 -13.76 14.47
C GLN A 319 -12.10 -12.57 13.51
N MET A 320 -11.51 -12.76 12.35
CA MET A 320 -11.53 -11.76 11.29
C MET A 320 -12.97 -11.47 10.85
N ALA A 321 -13.36 -10.19 10.81
CA ALA A 321 -14.69 -9.78 10.43
C ALA A 321 -14.98 -10.15 8.96
N PRO A 322 -16.17 -10.70 8.64
CA PRO A 322 -16.57 -10.98 7.26
C PRO A 322 -16.53 -9.72 6.40
N GLY A 323 -16.09 -9.85 5.13
CA GLY A 323 -15.98 -8.73 4.19
C GLY A 323 -14.73 -7.85 4.40
N THR A 324 -13.78 -8.28 5.24
CA THR A 324 -12.48 -7.62 5.38
C THR A 324 -11.76 -7.53 4.03
N PHE A 325 -11.80 -8.58 3.22
CA PHE A 325 -11.31 -8.57 1.85
C PHE A 325 -12.46 -8.34 0.87
N TRP A 326 -12.24 -7.44 -0.08
CA TRP A 326 -13.23 -7.08 -1.07
C TRP A 326 -13.30 -8.10 -2.20
N ALA A 327 -14.45 -8.71 -2.37
CA ALA A 327 -14.77 -9.55 -3.52
C ALA A 327 -15.82 -8.83 -4.37
N LEU A 328 -15.55 -8.68 -5.68
CA LEU A 328 -16.54 -8.14 -6.60
C LEU A 328 -17.78 -9.04 -6.58
N LYS A 329 -18.90 -8.50 -6.13
CA LYS A 329 -20.18 -9.22 -6.20
C LYS A 329 -20.60 -9.29 -7.66
N LYS A 330 -20.75 -10.52 -8.17
CA LYS A 330 -21.24 -10.81 -9.53
C LYS A 330 -22.72 -10.46 -9.66
#